data_ac324e02442b292d4c48ca8384544d83
#
_entry.id   ac324e02442b292d4c48ca8384544d83
#
_cell.length_a   1.000
_cell.length_b   1.000
_cell.length_c   1.000
_cell.angle_alpha   90.00
_cell.angle_beta   90.00
_cell.angle_gamma   90.00
#
_symmetry.space_group_name_H-M   'P 1'
#
loop_
_entity.id
_entity.type
_entity.pdbx_description
1 polymer ?
#
loop_
_entity_poly.entity_id
_entity_poly.type
_entity_poly.pdbx_seq_one_letter_code
_entity_poly.pdbx_strand_id
1 'polypeptide(L)'
;MVNKKIITIFLLLFLITSTISCVYADDDDRSYSITQALVDIIVDTNGMLHINETFDYSFDGTFNGVYRDIPLKEGESISNINVSAEGAYTKVEQHQEDGTQHIKIYLYSDAAKTQPISDTNVKVHISYDMKNVVTVYQDTASLQYQLWGDQWAVGVDELITTIHLPNDNGNEYWLNPTKYTKTSSLDGNTITSTSNYIDSGNFYEIEVLMPESDFANSPNAIHIDKAAKKEIEQRYNDYQANEKMWDNIGSLIGILFIISPVIPFFIYRKYGVEPKVNYEGIYERDLPSNDPPAVVNALIQKRDNIGTPDLKGFEATIMDLINRKIFKIKSNEEKHLIIELDETNYDSLTLDEKDVFDIFKTIANDNLLDLSNVKDYLSDEHNAEWFNNRIKSWKNDVAYEHLSKSRLKQFFNNEGNKIATYYSIACIIIGVLFGSLFYLENGLNTTGGTIGLIGSVFLFISGFVIYMLPEDIFGQWTKEVRLYMLKWKNFKKFLSDNSLMKEHHPESIVIWNQYLVYATALGVADKVYESMKLHVGEGNIDDDYLDSYYYYGTGYYMMHNAIDTGIQTANANSDSSGFGGVGGGSGGGGGGAF
;
A
#
# COMPACT_ATOMS: atom_id res chain seq x y z
N MET A 1 -16.95 4.04 13.29
CA MET A 1 -15.53 4.17 13.70
C MET A 1 -14.65 3.77 12.55
N VAL A 2 -14.05 4.71 11.87
CA VAL A 2 -12.99 4.38 10.89
C VAL A 2 -11.85 3.78 11.69
N ASN A 3 -11.49 2.55 11.38
CA ASN A 3 -10.44 1.80 12.09
C ASN A 3 -9.15 2.64 12.04
N LYS A 4 -8.54 2.97 13.21
CA LYS A 4 -7.27 3.73 13.26
C LYS A 4 -6.22 3.15 12.32
N LYS A 5 -6.25 1.84 12.08
CA LYS A 5 -5.42 1.13 11.11
C LYS A 5 -5.65 1.63 9.67
N ILE A 6 -6.90 1.90 9.28
CA ILE A 6 -7.24 2.41 7.93
C ILE A 6 -6.70 3.83 7.74
N ILE A 7 -6.82 4.69 8.74
CA ILE A 7 -6.30 6.08 8.70
C ILE A 7 -4.76 6.06 8.56
N THR A 8 -4.07 5.20 9.32
CA THR A 8 -2.61 5.07 9.23
C THR A 8 -2.16 4.58 7.85
N ILE A 9 -2.93 3.69 7.23
CA ILE A 9 -2.67 3.18 5.87
C ILE A 9 -2.90 4.27 4.82
N PHE A 10 -4.00 5.03 4.92
CA PHE A 10 -4.26 6.16 4.02
C PHE A 10 -3.18 7.24 4.13
N LEU A 11 -2.70 7.54 5.32
CA LEU A 11 -1.58 8.47 5.55
C LEU A 11 -0.27 7.94 4.95
N LEU A 12 0.02 6.64 5.08
CA LEU A 12 1.19 6.00 4.47
C LEU A 12 1.09 5.96 2.93
N LEU A 13 -0.05 5.60 2.37
CA LEU A 13 -0.32 5.65 0.93
C LEU A 13 -0.24 7.08 0.40
N PHE A 14 -0.76 8.05 1.11
CA PHE A 14 -0.69 9.47 0.76
C PHE A 14 0.76 9.99 0.79
N LEU A 15 1.57 9.59 1.77
CA LEU A 15 3.01 9.90 1.81
C LEU A 15 3.76 9.27 0.62
N ILE A 16 3.40 8.05 0.23
CA ILE A 16 4.00 7.35 -0.92
C ILE A 16 3.60 8.02 -2.23
N THR A 17 2.31 8.35 -2.40
CA THR A 17 1.83 9.04 -3.60
C THR A 17 2.38 10.46 -3.71
N SER A 18 2.60 11.16 -2.59
CA SER A 18 3.21 12.50 -2.61
C SER A 18 4.69 12.48 -2.97
N THR A 19 5.41 11.38 -2.77
CA THR A 19 6.81 11.24 -3.22
C THR A 19 6.93 10.85 -4.71
N ILE A 20 5.89 10.23 -5.29
CA ILE A 20 5.84 9.87 -6.71
C ILE A 20 5.29 11.03 -7.57
N SER A 21 4.55 11.96 -6.99
CA SER A 21 3.92 13.10 -7.69
C SER A 21 4.86 14.28 -7.93
N CYS A 22 6.17 14.17 -7.72
CA CYS A 22 7.17 15.12 -8.19
C CYS A 22 7.61 14.82 -9.63
N VAL A 23 6.74 14.28 -10.48
CA VAL A 23 6.91 14.34 -11.93
C VAL A 23 6.29 15.66 -12.38
N TYR A 24 7.13 16.53 -12.83
CA TYR A 24 6.86 17.87 -13.35
C TYR A 24 5.60 17.91 -14.21
N ALA A 25 4.61 18.69 -13.83
CA ALA A 25 3.71 19.31 -14.75
C ALA A 25 4.43 20.58 -15.25
N ASP A 26 5.07 20.49 -16.40
CA ASP A 26 5.40 21.65 -17.18
C ASP A 26 4.07 22.22 -17.70
N ASP A 27 3.84 23.50 -17.45
CA ASP A 27 2.60 24.21 -17.86
C ASP A 27 2.56 24.49 -19.37
N ASP A 28 3.44 23.88 -20.17
CA ASP A 28 3.47 23.98 -21.63
C ASP A 28 2.63 22.81 -22.21
N ASP A 29 1.50 23.14 -22.82
CA ASP A 29 0.58 22.20 -23.51
C ASP A 29 1.23 21.49 -24.71
N ARG A 30 2.57 21.30 -24.74
CA ARG A 30 3.31 20.68 -25.83
C ARG A 30 4.29 19.64 -25.34
N SER A 31 4.40 18.56 -26.08
CA SER A 31 5.34 17.47 -25.79
C SER A 31 5.94 16.90 -27.06
N TYR A 32 7.09 16.22 -26.94
CA TYR A 32 7.65 15.44 -28.04
C TYR A 32 8.32 14.19 -27.53
N SER A 33 8.44 13.20 -28.42
CA SER A 33 9.15 11.94 -28.15
C SER A 33 10.04 11.59 -29.34
N ILE A 34 11.06 10.74 -29.08
CA ILE A 34 11.89 10.12 -30.12
C ILE A 34 11.54 8.64 -30.12
N THR A 35 10.75 8.23 -31.12
CA THR A 35 10.24 6.85 -31.20
C THR A 35 11.29 5.87 -31.72
N GLN A 36 12.22 6.36 -32.59
CA GLN A 36 13.34 5.56 -33.07
C GLN A 36 14.52 6.46 -33.39
N ALA A 37 15.71 5.98 -33.10
CA ALA A 37 16.97 6.56 -33.58
C ALA A 37 17.77 5.49 -34.34
N LEU A 38 18.33 5.88 -35.47
CA LEU A 38 19.24 5.05 -36.27
C LEU A 38 20.63 5.72 -36.27
N VAL A 39 21.65 4.98 -35.92
CA VAL A 39 23.04 5.44 -35.90
C VAL A 39 23.85 4.48 -36.79
N ASP A 40 24.34 4.98 -37.93
CA ASP A 40 25.18 4.27 -38.86
C ASP A 40 26.59 4.88 -38.89
N ILE A 41 27.61 4.08 -38.56
CA ILE A 41 29.00 4.51 -38.45
C ILE A 41 29.86 3.69 -39.39
N ILE A 42 30.61 4.34 -40.28
CA ILE A 42 31.65 3.70 -41.09
C ILE A 42 33.00 4.13 -40.55
N VAL A 43 33.83 3.15 -40.19
CA VAL A 43 35.21 3.35 -39.70
C VAL A 43 36.18 3.13 -40.85
N ASP A 44 36.79 4.20 -41.32
CA ASP A 44 37.80 4.12 -42.38
C ASP A 44 39.17 3.71 -41.85
N THR A 45 39.97 3.02 -42.69
CA THR A 45 41.37 2.67 -42.37
C THR A 45 42.28 3.88 -42.10
N ASN A 46 41.89 5.06 -42.58
CA ASN A 46 42.60 6.32 -42.31
C ASN A 46 42.29 6.93 -40.95
N GLY A 47 41.43 6.27 -40.14
CA GLY A 47 40.98 6.70 -38.82
C GLY A 47 39.82 7.69 -38.82
N MET A 48 39.21 8.01 -39.97
CA MET A 48 38.02 8.83 -40.08
C MET A 48 36.78 8.03 -39.77
N LEU A 49 35.84 8.62 -39.04
CA LEU A 49 34.47 8.11 -38.89
C LEU A 49 33.52 8.89 -39.80
N HIS A 50 32.70 8.19 -40.54
CA HIS A 50 31.54 8.76 -41.26
C HIS A 50 30.29 8.34 -40.52
N ILE A 51 29.53 9.31 -39.99
CA ILE A 51 28.41 9.07 -39.11
C ILE A 51 27.14 9.59 -39.77
N ASN A 52 26.09 8.74 -39.77
CA ASN A 52 24.75 9.09 -40.21
C ASN A 52 23.79 8.82 -39.04
N GLU A 53 23.19 9.86 -38.51
CA GLU A 53 22.15 9.77 -37.47
C GLU A 53 20.79 10.08 -38.09
N THR A 54 19.77 9.31 -37.74
CA THR A 54 18.38 9.56 -38.11
C THR A 54 17.52 9.49 -36.86
N PHE A 55 16.71 10.51 -36.61
CA PHE A 55 15.83 10.60 -35.46
C PHE A 55 14.38 10.75 -35.89
N ASP A 56 13.52 9.85 -35.46
CA ASP A 56 12.08 9.88 -35.70
C ASP A 56 11.39 10.61 -34.53
N TYR A 57 11.08 11.90 -34.73
CA TYR A 57 10.39 12.74 -33.76
C TYR A 57 8.87 12.67 -33.94
N SER A 58 8.14 12.57 -32.83
CA SER A 58 6.70 12.78 -32.76
C SER A 58 6.41 14.00 -31.91
N PHE A 59 5.80 15.03 -32.52
CA PHE A 59 5.48 16.31 -31.86
C PHE A 59 3.98 16.39 -31.56
N ASP A 60 3.65 16.80 -30.35
CA ASP A 60 2.32 17.20 -29.89
C ASP A 60 2.41 18.69 -29.47
N GLY A 61 1.66 19.56 -30.14
CA GLY A 61 1.81 21.00 -30.03
C GLY A 61 2.82 21.59 -31.03
N THR A 62 3.07 22.90 -30.91
CA THR A 62 3.88 23.69 -31.86
C THR A 62 5.34 23.80 -31.42
N PHE A 63 6.26 23.45 -32.32
CA PHE A 63 7.70 23.53 -32.12
C PHE A 63 8.41 24.27 -33.25
N ASN A 64 9.45 25.05 -32.91
CA ASN A 64 10.27 25.77 -33.89
C ASN A 64 11.37 24.90 -34.49
N GLY A 65 11.78 23.80 -33.78
CA GLY A 65 12.83 22.94 -34.25
C GLY A 65 13.42 22.03 -33.19
N VAL A 66 14.54 21.43 -33.54
CA VAL A 66 15.32 20.55 -32.67
C VAL A 66 16.79 20.96 -32.64
N TYR A 67 17.53 20.49 -31.68
CA TYR A 67 18.98 20.69 -31.65
C TYR A 67 19.71 19.36 -31.36
N ARG A 68 20.96 19.28 -31.87
CA ARG A 68 21.88 18.17 -31.59
C ARG A 68 23.21 18.76 -31.13
N ASP A 69 23.58 18.45 -29.89
CA ASP A 69 24.84 18.84 -29.28
C ASP A 69 25.77 17.64 -29.24
N ILE A 70 26.96 17.76 -29.84
CA ILE A 70 27.94 16.68 -29.93
C ILE A 70 29.21 17.10 -29.16
N PRO A 71 29.43 16.58 -27.93
CA PRO A 71 30.66 16.85 -27.18
C PRO A 71 31.88 16.27 -27.90
N LEU A 72 32.94 17.05 -27.97
CA LEU A 72 34.22 16.66 -28.58
C LEU A 72 35.31 16.56 -27.49
N LYS A 73 35.99 15.44 -27.40
CA LYS A 73 37.17 15.29 -26.54
C LYS A 73 38.34 16.11 -27.09
N GLU A 74 39.36 16.34 -26.26
CA GLU A 74 40.56 17.05 -26.69
C GLU A 74 41.22 16.41 -27.92
N GLY A 75 41.39 17.20 -28.97
CA GLY A 75 41.94 16.78 -30.24
C GLY A 75 40.91 16.21 -31.25
N GLU A 76 39.69 15.89 -30.83
CA GLU A 76 38.63 15.50 -31.76
C GLU A 76 38.14 16.71 -32.60
N SER A 77 37.71 16.43 -33.80
CA SER A 77 37.10 17.45 -34.66
C SER A 77 36.00 16.87 -35.55
N ILE A 78 35.04 17.70 -35.88
CA ILE A 78 33.88 17.37 -36.71
C ILE A 78 33.88 18.23 -37.97
N SER A 79 33.46 17.67 -39.09
CA SER A 79 33.40 18.35 -40.40
C SER A 79 32.29 17.76 -41.26
N ASN A 80 32.04 18.38 -42.43
CA ASN A 80 31.08 17.91 -43.44
C ASN A 80 29.66 17.69 -42.91
N ILE A 81 29.20 18.55 -41.97
CA ILE A 81 27.88 18.44 -41.36
C ILE A 81 26.80 18.77 -42.40
N ASN A 82 25.94 17.79 -42.71
CA ASN A 82 24.75 17.98 -43.52
C ASN A 82 23.50 17.56 -42.75
N VAL A 83 22.43 18.33 -42.93
CA VAL A 83 21.15 18.10 -42.26
C VAL A 83 20.02 18.15 -43.25
N SER A 84 19.11 17.21 -43.17
CA SER A 84 17.85 17.21 -43.93
C SER A 84 16.73 16.66 -43.05
N ALA A 85 15.49 16.88 -43.46
CA ALA A 85 14.32 16.33 -42.75
C ALA A 85 13.27 15.84 -43.75
N GLU A 86 12.61 14.73 -43.41
CA GLU A 86 11.38 14.29 -44.01
C GLU A 86 10.19 14.79 -43.18
N GLY A 87 9.19 15.37 -43.83
CA GLY A 87 8.00 15.93 -43.15
C GLY A 87 8.12 17.40 -42.74
N ALA A 88 9.29 18.00 -42.95
CA ALA A 88 9.50 19.43 -42.66
C ALA A 88 10.55 20.06 -43.58
N TYR A 89 10.49 21.40 -43.74
CA TYR A 89 11.55 22.19 -44.36
C TYR A 89 12.54 22.68 -43.31
N THR A 90 13.84 22.59 -43.55
CA THR A 90 14.89 22.88 -42.56
C THR A 90 15.64 24.19 -42.83
N LYS A 91 16.01 24.90 -41.74
CA LYS A 91 17.09 25.89 -41.72
C LYS A 91 18.06 25.49 -40.62
N VAL A 92 19.35 25.42 -40.89
CA VAL A 92 20.37 24.95 -39.98
C VAL A 92 21.30 26.09 -39.56
N GLU A 93 21.57 26.17 -38.28
CA GLU A 93 22.60 27.01 -37.68
C GLU A 93 23.57 26.11 -36.90
N GLN A 94 24.86 26.32 -37.07
CA GLN A 94 25.87 25.50 -36.41
C GLN A 94 27.03 26.37 -35.93
N HIS A 95 27.53 26.04 -34.74
CA HIS A 95 28.71 26.69 -34.16
C HIS A 95 29.37 25.71 -33.16
N GLN A 96 30.64 25.93 -32.88
CA GLN A 96 31.38 25.17 -31.89
C GLN A 96 31.73 26.10 -30.72
N GLU A 97 31.40 25.66 -29.51
CA GLU A 97 31.65 26.42 -28.29
C GLU A 97 31.97 25.42 -27.15
N ASP A 98 32.93 25.74 -26.29
CA ASP A 98 33.30 24.98 -25.10
C ASP A 98 33.51 23.46 -25.34
N GLY A 99 34.11 23.09 -26.49
CA GLY A 99 34.35 21.69 -26.84
C GLY A 99 33.09 20.93 -27.30
N THR A 100 31.99 21.63 -27.60
CA THR A 100 30.74 21.03 -28.09
C THR A 100 30.41 21.62 -29.47
N GLN A 101 30.08 20.76 -30.43
CA GLN A 101 29.49 21.15 -31.70
C GLN A 101 27.98 21.26 -31.51
N HIS A 102 27.44 22.46 -31.63
CA HIS A 102 26.02 22.77 -31.57
C HIS A 102 25.43 22.81 -32.99
N ILE A 103 24.36 22.02 -33.21
CA ILE A 103 23.62 21.97 -34.48
C ILE A 103 22.17 22.32 -34.16
N LYS A 104 21.72 23.55 -34.50
CA LYS A 104 20.35 24.00 -34.31
C LYS A 104 19.57 23.86 -35.61
N ILE A 105 18.48 23.12 -35.61
CA ILE A 105 17.71 22.74 -36.79
C ILE A 105 16.30 23.27 -36.63
N TYR A 106 16.01 24.41 -37.31
CA TYR A 106 14.66 24.93 -37.39
C TYR A 106 13.85 24.09 -38.36
N LEU A 107 12.62 23.78 -37.97
CA LEU A 107 11.67 22.93 -38.70
C LEU A 107 10.43 23.74 -39.07
N TYR A 108 10.08 23.75 -40.35
CA TYR A 108 8.95 24.50 -40.88
C TYR A 108 7.99 23.60 -41.64
N SER A 109 6.70 23.87 -41.51
CA SER A 109 5.64 23.17 -42.25
C SER A 109 5.50 23.64 -43.69
N ASP A 110 6.03 24.82 -44.02
CA ASP A 110 5.92 25.47 -45.33
C ASP A 110 7.29 25.68 -46.01
N ALA A 111 7.31 25.67 -47.34
CA ALA A 111 8.53 25.87 -48.13
C ALA A 111 9.08 27.31 -48.00
N ALA A 112 8.25 28.28 -47.63
CA ALA A 112 8.68 29.67 -47.41
C ALA A 112 9.39 29.84 -46.04
N LYS A 113 9.38 28.77 -45.18
CA LYS A 113 9.99 28.72 -43.85
C LYS A 113 9.47 29.84 -42.93
N THR A 114 8.14 29.99 -42.89
CA THR A 114 7.46 31.04 -42.13
C THR A 114 6.61 30.47 -41.01
N GLN A 115 6.17 29.20 -41.10
CA GLN A 115 5.30 28.55 -40.14
C GLN A 115 6.05 27.40 -39.43
N PRO A 116 6.08 27.38 -38.11
CA PRO A 116 6.64 26.25 -37.36
C PRO A 116 5.86 24.95 -37.60
N ILE A 117 6.41 23.84 -37.19
CA ILE A 117 5.70 22.56 -37.23
C ILE A 117 4.72 22.47 -36.04
N SER A 118 3.60 21.73 -36.19
CA SER A 118 2.65 21.42 -35.12
C SER A 118 2.01 20.07 -35.37
N ASP A 119 1.85 19.28 -34.28
CA ASP A 119 1.10 18.02 -34.25
C ASP A 119 1.49 17.09 -35.41
N THR A 120 2.78 16.81 -35.56
CA THR A 120 3.30 16.07 -36.70
C THR A 120 4.51 15.20 -36.35
N ASN A 121 4.78 14.23 -37.22
CA ASN A 121 5.98 13.43 -37.15
C ASN A 121 7.02 13.98 -38.16
N VAL A 122 8.26 14.09 -37.71
CA VAL A 122 9.38 14.56 -38.53
C VAL A 122 10.55 13.60 -38.35
N LYS A 123 11.12 13.16 -39.47
CA LYS A 123 12.35 12.39 -39.47
C LYS A 123 13.52 13.29 -39.81
N VAL A 124 14.47 13.47 -38.90
CA VAL A 124 15.64 14.32 -39.06
C VAL A 124 16.86 13.48 -39.32
N HIS A 125 17.57 13.78 -40.41
CA HIS A 125 18.82 13.12 -40.82
C HIS A 125 19.99 14.10 -40.63
N ILE A 126 21.03 13.64 -39.94
CA ILE A 126 22.26 14.36 -39.68
C ILE A 126 23.43 13.47 -40.12
N SER A 127 24.29 13.97 -41.03
CA SER A 127 25.52 13.26 -41.38
C SER A 127 26.73 14.15 -41.15
N TYR A 128 27.81 13.57 -40.68
CA TYR A 128 29.06 14.28 -40.42
C TYR A 128 30.26 13.31 -40.37
N ASP A 129 31.47 13.90 -40.51
CA ASP A 129 32.73 13.18 -40.35
C ASP A 129 33.42 13.58 -39.04
N MET A 130 33.99 12.61 -38.34
CA MET A 130 34.78 12.85 -37.11
C MET A 130 36.21 12.32 -37.26
N LYS A 131 37.17 13.10 -36.73
CA LYS A 131 38.61 12.74 -36.66
C LYS A 131 39.03 12.57 -35.21
N ASN A 132 40.12 11.76 -35.04
CA ASN A 132 40.76 11.55 -33.74
C ASN A 132 39.85 10.87 -32.70
N VAL A 133 38.86 10.10 -33.15
CA VAL A 133 38.00 9.28 -32.27
C VAL A 133 38.60 7.88 -32.09
N VAL A 134 39.21 7.31 -33.16
CA VAL A 134 39.95 6.06 -33.06
C VAL A 134 41.30 6.30 -32.42
N THR A 135 41.66 5.49 -31.43
CA THR A 135 42.98 5.49 -30.78
C THR A 135 43.72 4.22 -31.14
N VAL A 136 44.88 4.35 -31.76
CA VAL A 136 45.76 3.25 -32.15
C VAL A 136 46.88 3.06 -31.13
N TYR A 137 46.89 1.89 -30.51
CA TYR A 137 47.91 1.42 -29.56
C TYR A 137 48.89 0.48 -30.24
N GLN A 138 49.90 -0.01 -29.50
CA GLN A 138 50.90 -0.94 -30.02
C GLN A 138 50.32 -2.34 -30.38
N ASP A 139 49.21 -2.73 -29.79
CA ASP A 139 48.64 -4.08 -29.84
C ASP A 139 47.16 -4.11 -30.25
N THR A 140 46.53 -2.96 -30.42
CA THR A 140 45.11 -2.82 -30.81
C THR A 140 44.78 -1.41 -31.29
N ALA A 141 43.70 -1.23 -32.02
CA ALA A 141 43.03 0.05 -32.17
C ALA A 141 41.70 0.02 -31.45
N SER A 142 41.32 1.13 -30.78
CA SER A 142 40.13 1.25 -29.96
C SER A 142 39.23 2.37 -30.47
N LEU A 143 37.94 2.08 -30.57
CA LEU A 143 36.87 3.04 -30.82
C LEU A 143 35.90 3.02 -29.61
N GLN A 144 35.92 4.06 -28.78
CA GLN A 144 34.93 4.27 -27.75
C GLN A 144 33.96 5.37 -28.19
N TYR A 145 32.67 5.03 -28.37
CA TYR A 145 31.68 5.95 -28.91
C TYR A 145 30.35 5.86 -28.17
N GLN A 146 29.80 6.99 -27.76
CA GLN A 146 28.45 7.07 -27.20
C GLN A 146 27.43 7.06 -28.32
N LEU A 147 26.73 5.95 -28.48
CA LEU A 147 25.64 5.77 -29.41
C LEU A 147 24.41 6.60 -29.03
N TRP A 148 24.23 6.80 -27.72
CA TRP A 148 23.26 7.69 -27.11
C TRP A 148 23.91 8.38 -25.92
N GLY A 149 23.82 9.72 -25.87
CA GLY A 149 24.42 10.51 -24.78
C GLY A 149 23.45 10.75 -23.62
N ASP A 150 23.98 11.11 -22.46
CA ASP A 150 23.21 11.41 -21.24
C ASP A 150 22.59 12.81 -21.21
N GLN A 151 22.89 13.64 -22.22
CA GLN A 151 22.38 15.03 -22.31
C GLN A 151 21.09 15.17 -23.14
N TRP A 152 20.51 14.06 -23.60
CA TRP A 152 19.23 14.10 -24.29
C TRP A 152 18.10 14.48 -23.33
N ALA A 153 17.29 15.47 -23.73
CA ALA A 153 16.17 15.97 -22.94
C ALA A 153 15.03 14.95 -22.78
N VAL A 154 14.87 14.05 -23.75
CA VAL A 154 13.92 12.93 -23.72
C VAL A 154 14.65 11.62 -23.99
N GLY A 155 14.04 10.52 -23.58
CA GLY A 155 14.54 9.18 -23.91
C GLY A 155 14.27 8.79 -25.36
N VAL A 156 14.74 7.62 -25.77
CA VAL A 156 14.46 7.00 -27.06
C VAL A 156 13.81 5.63 -26.86
N ASP A 157 12.73 5.36 -27.62
CA ASP A 157 12.02 4.07 -27.49
C ASP A 157 12.86 2.90 -28.02
N GLU A 158 13.56 3.10 -29.13
CA GLU A 158 14.46 2.12 -29.73
C GLU A 158 15.61 2.81 -30.46
N LEU A 159 16.84 2.40 -30.14
CA LEU A 159 18.04 2.81 -30.87
C LEU A 159 18.56 1.62 -31.66
N ILE A 160 18.69 1.79 -32.99
CA ILE A 160 19.28 0.80 -33.88
C ILE A 160 20.63 1.33 -34.34
N THR A 161 21.66 0.54 -34.12
CA THR A 161 23.04 0.91 -34.49
C THR A 161 23.62 -0.07 -35.49
N THR A 162 24.30 0.47 -36.49
CA THR A 162 25.13 -0.31 -37.43
C THR A 162 26.51 0.32 -37.47
N ILE A 163 27.56 -0.50 -37.32
CA ILE A 163 28.96 -0.03 -37.38
C ILE A 163 29.71 -0.90 -38.38
N HIS A 164 30.22 -0.29 -39.42
CA HIS A 164 31.02 -0.92 -40.45
C HIS A 164 32.49 -0.74 -40.13
N LEU A 165 33.17 -1.84 -39.81
CA LEU A 165 34.60 -1.89 -39.50
C LEU A 165 35.45 -2.06 -40.72
N PRO A 166 36.76 -1.67 -40.72
CA PRO A 166 37.64 -1.78 -41.85
C PRO A 166 37.89 -3.22 -42.31
N ASN A 167 37.87 -4.20 -41.39
CA ASN A 167 38.19 -5.61 -41.66
C ASN A 167 37.23 -6.54 -40.89
N ASP A 168 37.12 -7.78 -41.30
CA ASP A 168 36.22 -8.79 -40.73
C ASP A 168 36.85 -9.67 -39.63
N ASN A 169 38.15 -9.56 -39.40
CA ASN A 169 38.87 -10.42 -38.46
C ASN A 169 39.48 -9.67 -37.26
N GLY A 170 39.44 -10.30 -36.09
CA GLY A 170 40.14 -9.83 -34.89
C GLY A 170 39.42 -8.71 -34.13
N ASN A 171 38.15 -8.44 -34.50
CA ASN A 171 37.35 -7.43 -33.83
C ASN A 171 36.68 -7.99 -32.58
N GLU A 172 36.63 -7.17 -31.54
CA GLU A 172 35.90 -7.43 -30.29
C GLU A 172 35.10 -6.20 -29.93
N TYR A 173 33.93 -6.36 -29.26
CA TYR A 173 33.15 -5.21 -28.85
C TYR A 173 32.40 -5.44 -27.55
N TRP A 174 32.09 -4.34 -26.84
CA TRP A 174 31.26 -4.29 -25.62
C TRP A 174 30.25 -3.15 -25.76
N LEU A 175 29.03 -3.43 -25.35
CA LEU A 175 27.94 -2.44 -25.24
C LEU A 175 27.62 -2.19 -23.78
N ASN A 176 27.55 -0.95 -23.36
CA ASN A 176 27.42 -0.56 -21.96
C ASN A 176 26.45 0.62 -21.77
N PRO A 177 25.58 0.58 -20.75
CA PRO A 177 25.25 -0.54 -19.87
C PRO A 177 24.52 -1.68 -20.62
N THR A 178 24.80 -2.92 -20.25
CA THR A 178 24.22 -4.12 -20.93
C THR A 178 22.70 -4.17 -20.82
N LYS A 179 22.11 -3.56 -19.79
CA LYS A 179 20.65 -3.48 -19.57
C LYS A 179 19.89 -2.85 -20.72
N TYR A 180 20.51 -1.97 -21.50
CA TYR A 180 19.89 -1.36 -22.67
C TYR A 180 20.01 -2.21 -23.93
N THR A 181 20.87 -3.19 -23.98
CA THR A 181 21.04 -4.07 -25.16
C THR A 181 19.90 -5.06 -25.28
N LYS A 182 19.08 -4.92 -26.34
CA LYS A 182 18.02 -5.88 -26.69
C LYS A 182 18.60 -7.04 -27.55
N THR A 183 19.31 -6.67 -28.59
CA THR A 183 20.05 -7.62 -29.44
C THR A 183 21.35 -7.00 -29.90
N SER A 184 22.38 -7.82 -30.11
CA SER A 184 23.62 -7.41 -30.79
C SER A 184 24.30 -8.57 -31.49
N SER A 185 24.99 -8.28 -32.59
CA SER A 185 25.77 -9.25 -33.32
C SER A 185 26.93 -8.61 -34.07
N LEU A 186 27.99 -9.37 -34.28
CA LEU A 186 29.07 -9.07 -35.23
C LEU A 186 29.01 -10.09 -36.35
N ASP A 187 28.73 -9.64 -37.56
CA ASP A 187 28.68 -10.45 -38.75
C ASP A 187 29.68 -9.91 -39.79
N GLY A 188 30.74 -10.66 -40.04
CA GLY A 188 31.88 -10.19 -40.82
C GLY A 188 32.49 -8.93 -40.16
N ASN A 189 32.48 -7.83 -40.90
CA ASN A 189 32.97 -6.54 -40.42
C ASN A 189 31.87 -5.58 -39.94
N THR A 190 30.65 -6.08 -39.70
CA THR A 190 29.52 -5.24 -39.35
C THR A 190 28.98 -5.60 -37.95
N ILE A 191 29.00 -4.64 -37.03
CA ILE A 191 28.33 -4.73 -35.74
C ILE A 191 26.94 -4.16 -35.91
N THR A 192 25.94 -4.89 -35.46
CA THR A 192 24.55 -4.39 -35.35
C THR A 192 24.08 -4.50 -33.92
N SER A 193 23.35 -3.49 -33.43
CA SER A 193 22.67 -3.58 -32.13
C SER A 193 21.31 -2.90 -32.16
N THR A 194 20.42 -3.39 -31.34
CA THR A 194 19.11 -2.79 -31.07
C THR A 194 18.97 -2.61 -29.55
N SER A 195 18.50 -1.45 -29.12
CA SER A 195 18.31 -1.18 -27.70
C SER A 195 16.89 -1.47 -27.22
N ASN A 196 16.73 -1.64 -25.90
CA ASN A 196 15.49 -1.35 -25.18
C ASN A 196 15.33 0.17 -25.05
N TYR A 197 14.21 0.61 -24.47
CA TYR A 197 14.00 2.01 -24.12
C TYR A 197 15.18 2.57 -23.28
N ILE A 198 15.70 3.71 -23.66
CA ILE A 198 16.76 4.43 -22.95
C ILE A 198 16.15 5.73 -22.44
N ASP A 199 16.08 5.89 -21.11
CA ASP A 199 15.57 7.12 -20.49
C ASP A 199 16.47 8.33 -20.75
N SER A 200 15.89 9.54 -20.62
CA SER A 200 16.68 10.78 -20.57
C SER A 200 17.69 10.74 -19.41
N GLY A 201 18.83 11.39 -19.59
CA GLY A 201 19.89 11.41 -18.57
C GLY A 201 20.72 10.13 -18.49
N ASN A 202 20.50 9.16 -19.38
CA ASN A 202 21.28 7.93 -19.45
C ASN A 202 22.06 7.86 -20.76
N PHE A 203 23.20 7.18 -20.72
CA PHE A 203 24.01 6.94 -21.91
C PHE A 203 23.98 5.48 -22.36
N TYR A 204 24.30 5.26 -23.62
CA TYR A 204 24.56 3.95 -24.18
C TYR A 204 25.77 4.03 -25.11
N GLU A 205 26.84 3.31 -24.81
CA GLU A 205 28.10 3.38 -25.53
C GLU A 205 28.57 2.03 -26.05
N ILE A 206 29.41 2.08 -27.06
CA ILE A 206 30.14 0.94 -27.55
C ILE A 206 31.65 1.17 -27.41
N GLU A 207 32.36 0.15 -27.00
CA GLU A 207 33.82 0.00 -27.19
C GLU A 207 34.07 -1.07 -28.24
N VAL A 208 34.89 -0.75 -29.22
CA VAL A 208 35.32 -1.70 -30.26
C VAL A 208 36.83 -1.78 -30.28
N LEU A 209 37.37 -2.98 -30.15
CA LEU A 209 38.80 -3.27 -30.42
C LEU A 209 38.94 -3.86 -31.82
N MET A 210 39.89 -3.31 -32.58
CA MET A 210 40.23 -3.68 -33.94
C MET A 210 41.75 -3.97 -34.03
N PRO A 211 42.22 -4.74 -35.04
CA PRO A 211 43.65 -4.87 -35.26
C PRO A 211 44.33 -3.53 -35.53
N GLU A 212 45.48 -3.27 -34.90
CA GLU A 212 46.26 -2.07 -35.14
C GLU A 212 46.78 -1.98 -36.61
N SER A 213 46.95 -3.13 -37.27
CA SER A 213 47.36 -3.21 -38.65
C SER A 213 46.39 -2.56 -39.64
N ASP A 214 45.12 -2.49 -39.29
CA ASP A 214 44.08 -1.85 -40.15
C ASP A 214 44.27 -0.33 -40.21
N PHE A 215 45.01 0.23 -39.25
CA PHE A 215 45.27 1.65 -39.11
C PHE A 215 46.74 2.07 -39.26
N ALA A 216 47.53 1.27 -40.01
CA ALA A 216 48.96 1.52 -40.21
C ALA A 216 49.27 2.93 -40.83
N ASN A 217 48.33 3.48 -41.61
CA ASN A 217 48.40 4.83 -42.17
C ASN A 217 47.12 5.61 -41.84
N SER A 218 46.91 5.97 -40.57
CA SER A 218 45.69 6.62 -40.10
C SER A 218 45.96 8.05 -39.57
N PRO A 219 46.10 9.04 -40.49
CA PRO A 219 46.37 10.42 -40.08
C PRO A 219 45.22 11.10 -39.30
N ASN A 220 44.05 10.46 -39.27
CA ASN A 220 42.88 10.96 -38.55
C ASN A 220 42.60 10.17 -37.27
N ALA A 221 43.54 9.32 -36.83
CA ALA A 221 43.49 8.61 -35.54
C ALA A 221 44.53 9.18 -34.56
N ILE A 222 44.32 8.97 -33.28
CA ILE A 222 45.28 9.28 -32.21
C ILE A 222 46.22 8.05 -32.09
N HIS A 223 47.55 8.26 -32.09
CA HIS A 223 48.52 7.21 -31.89
C HIS A 223 49.18 7.30 -30.53
N ILE A 224 49.11 6.20 -29.76
CA ILE A 224 49.69 6.09 -28.39
C ILE A 224 50.67 4.92 -28.36
N ASP A 225 51.94 5.18 -28.06
CA ASP A 225 53.01 4.18 -27.98
C ASP A 225 52.94 3.40 -26.66
N LYS A 226 51.85 2.60 -26.47
CA LYS A 226 51.61 1.76 -25.31
C LYS A 226 50.76 0.55 -25.74
N ALA A 227 51.03 -0.64 -25.16
CA ALA A 227 50.09 -1.75 -25.26
C ALA A 227 48.89 -1.52 -24.37
N ALA A 228 47.65 -1.70 -24.85
CA ALA A 228 46.45 -1.40 -24.15
C ALA A 228 45.35 -2.47 -24.22
N LYS A 229 45.43 -3.41 -25.18
CA LYS A 229 44.40 -4.42 -25.44
C LYS A 229 43.89 -5.10 -24.16
N LYS A 230 44.82 -5.70 -23.40
CA LYS A 230 44.48 -6.43 -22.19
C LYS A 230 43.87 -5.56 -21.10
N GLU A 231 44.31 -4.30 -20.97
CA GLU A 231 43.76 -3.36 -20.01
C GLU A 231 42.32 -2.98 -20.32
N ILE A 232 42.02 -2.77 -21.63
CA ILE A 232 40.66 -2.44 -22.10
C ILE A 232 39.73 -3.64 -21.92
N GLU A 233 40.14 -4.84 -22.39
CA GLU A 233 39.37 -6.09 -22.23
C GLU A 233 39.03 -6.33 -20.76
N GLN A 234 40.03 -6.19 -19.86
CA GLN A 234 39.82 -6.40 -18.41
C GLN A 234 38.84 -5.39 -17.84
N ARG A 235 38.97 -4.11 -18.18
CA ARG A 235 38.06 -3.05 -17.72
C ARG A 235 36.60 -3.35 -18.03
N TYR A 236 36.31 -3.74 -19.28
CA TYR A 236 34.92 -4.02 -19.70
C TYR A 236 34.41 -5.36 -19.17
N ASN A 237 35.25 -6.37 -19.09
CA ASN A 237 34.90 -7.65 -18.49
C ASN A 237 34.58 -7.49 -16.99
N ASP A 238 35.37 -6.69 -16.26
CA ASP A 238 35.13 -6.38 -14.84
C ASP A 238 33.83 -5.58 -14.67
N TYR A 239 33.57 -4.62 -15.57
CA TYR A 239 32.33 -3.83 -15.56
C TYR A 239 31.11 -4.74 -15.76
N GLN A 240 31.10 -5.58 -16.78
CA GLN A 240 29.99 -6.52 -17.07
C GLN A 240 29.84 -7.57 -15.95
N ALA A 241 30.94 -8.05 -15.39
CA ALA A 241 30.90 -8.96 -14.23
C ALA A 241 30.25 -8.30 -13.01
N ASN A 242 30.53 -7.02 -12.79
CA ASN A 242 29.93 -6.23 -11.72
C ASN A 242 28.41 -6.00 -11.96
N GLU A 243 27.99 -5.62 -13.17
CA GLU A 243 26.56 -5.51 -13.52
C GLU A 243 25.82 -6.84 -13.26
N LYS A 244 26.38 -7.96 -13.74
CA LYS A 244 25.81 -9.29 -13.53
C LYS A 244 25.75 -9.69 -12.04
N MET A 245 26.75 -9.29 -11.26
CA MET A 245 26.75 -9.52 -9.81
C MET A 245 25.57 -8.77 -9.15
N TRP A 246 25.35 -7.51 -9.48
CA TRP A 246 24.22 -6.71 -8.94
C TRP A 246 22.87 -7.26 -9.39
N ASP A 247 22.74 -7.73 -10.64
CA ASP A 247 21.54 -8.39 -11.13
C ASP A 247 21.21 -9.67 -10.36
N ASN A 248 22.24 -10.51 -10.07
CA ASN A 248 22.07 -11.69 -9.22
C ASN A 248 21.66 -11.34 -7.78
N ILE A 249 22.22 -10.27 -7.20
CA ILE A 249 21.84 -9.78 -5.88
C ILE A 249 20.38 -9.32 -5.88
N GLY A 250 19.95 -8.58 -6.89
CA GLY A 250 18.55 -8.17 -7.07
C GLY A 250 17.60 -9.36 -7.11
N SER A 251 17.96 -10.39 -7.90
CA SER A 251 17.21 -11.66 -7.97
C SER A 251 17.10 -12.34 -6.60
N LEU A 252 18.21 -12.43 -5.88
CA LEU A 252 18.25 -13.06 -4.54
C LEU A 252 17.35 -12.31 -3.55
N ILE A 253 17.44 -10.98 -3.52
CA ILE A 253 16.60 -10.13 -2.66
C ILE A 253 15.12 -10.34 -3.00
N GLY A 254 14.76 -10.30 -4.28
CA GLY A 254 13.38 -10.51 -4.73
C GLY A 254 12.82 -11.88 -4.32
N ILE A 255 13.59 -12.94 -4.48
CA ILE A 255 13.21 -14.29 -4.04
C ILE A 255 13.02 -14.36 -2.51
N LEU A 256 13.92 -13.74 -1.73
CA LEU A 256 13.78 -13.68 -0.28
C LEU A 256 12.49 -12.94 0.13
N PHE A 257 12.12 -11.88 -0.56
CA PHE A 257 10.88 -11.15 -0.32
C PHE A 257 9.64 -12.00 -0.63
N ILE A 258 9.65 -12.78 -1.71
CA ILE A 258 8.57 -13.72 -2.05
C ILE A 258 8.40 -14.82 -0.99
N ILE A 259 9.49 -15.30 -0.39
CA ILE A 259 9.46 -16.36 0.63
C ILE A 259 9.08 -15.80 2.02
N SER A 260 9.23 -14.49 2.26
CA SER A 260 9.04 -13.87 3.57
C SER A 260 7.70 -14.16 4.27
N PRO A 261 6.54 -14.38 3.57
CA PRO A 261 5.27 -14.73 4.21
C PRO A 261 5.27 -16.06 4.98
N VAL A 262 6.32 -16.85 4.87
CA VAL A 262 6.51 -18.04 5.71
C VAL A 262 6.74 -17.66 7.19
N ILE A 263 7.27 -16.45 7.47
CA ILE A 263 7.52 -15.98 8.85
C ILE A 263 6.23 -15.85 9.66
N PRO A 264 5.16 -15.16 9.20
CA PRO A 264 3.87 -15.13 9.89
C PRO A 264 3.26 -16.50 10.16
N PHE A 265 3.49 -17.47 9.29
CA PHE A 265 3.04 -18.85 9.54
C PHE A 265 3.70 -19.44 10.81
N PHE A 266 5.00 -19.21 11.02
CA PHE A 266 5.68 -19.64 12.24
C PHE A 266 5.23 -18.85 13.47
N ILE A 267 4.95 -17.53 13.33
CA ILE A 267 4.37 -16.71 14.40
C ILE A 267 3.02 -17.29 14.80
N TYR A 268 2.12 -17.54 13.84
CA TYR A 268 0.82 -18.18 14.07
C TYR A 268 0.96 -19.52 14.77
N ARG A 269 1.85 -20.40 14.27
CA ARG A 269 2.04 -21.73 14.85
C ARG A 269 2.52 -21.68 16.31
N LYS A 270 3.31 -20.68 16.67
CA LYS A 270 3.86 -20.53 18.03
C LYS A 270 2.90 -19.81 18.98
N TYR A 271 2.19 -18.78 18.51
CA TYR A 271 1.44 -17.87 19.36
C TYR A 271 -0.06 -17.82 19.07
N GLY A 272 -0.51 -18.25 17.88
CA GLY A 272 -1.91 -18.16 17.45
C GLY A 272 -2.69 -19.48 17.62
N VAL A 273 -1.99 -20.60 17.83
CA VAL A 273 -2.66 -21.90 18.00
C VAL A 273 -3.19 -22.03 19.42
N GLU A 274 -4.51 -22.13 19.53
CA GLU A 274 -5.20 -22.28 20.82
C GLU A 274 -4.75 -23.50 21.62
N PRO A 275 -4.56 -23.39 22.94
CA PRO A 275 -4.14 -24.50 23.78
C PRO A 275 -5.22 -25.56 23.84
N LYS A 276 -4.80 -26.83 23.87
CA LYS A 276 -5.70 -27.96 24.09
C LYS A 276 -6.17 -27.97 25.55
N VAL A 277 -7.47 -28.08 25.76
CA VAL A 277 -8.12 -28.24 27.06
C VAL A 277 -8.91 -29.55 27.07
N ASN A 278 -8.94 -30.20 28.23
CA ASN A 278 -9.69 -31.46 28.41
C ASN A 278 -11.16 -31.12 28.72
N TYR A 279 -11.96 -30.87 27.67
CA TYR A 279 -13.36 -30.53 27.78
C TYR A 279 -14.12 -31.06 26.55
N GLU A 280 -15.08 -31.96 26.78
CA GLU A 280 -15.84 -32.64 25.71
C GLU A 280 -17.34 -32.26 25.71
N GLY A 281 -17.74 -31.24 26.50
CA GLY A 281 -19.13 -30.77 26.55
C GLY A 281 -19.60 -30.26 25.19
N ILE A 282 -20.78 -30.71 24.73
CA ILE A 282 -21.41 -30.27 23.51
C ILE A 282 -22.33 -29.06 23.77
N TYR A 283 -22.96 -29.05 24.92
CA TYR A 283 -23.86 -28.02 25.44
C TYR A 283 -23.59 -27.83 26.95
N GLU A 284 -23.80 -26.60 27.43
CA GLU A 284 -23.91 -26.26 28.85
C GLU A 284 -25.33 -25.77 29.11
N ARG A 285 -25.94 -26.21 30.21
CA ARG A 285 -27.29 -25.78 30.63
C ARG A 285 -27.22 -24.81 31.79
N ASP A 286 -26.30 -25.03 32.69
CA ASP A 286 -26.08 -24.14 33.83
C ASP A 286 -25.19 -22.98 33.43
N LEU A 287 -25.32 -21.85 34.14
CA LEU A 287 -24.41 -20.72 33.93
C LEU A 287 -22.96 -21.15 34.18
N PRO A 288 -22.06 -20.95 33.23
CA PRO A 288 -20.67 -21.37 33.37
C PRO A 288 -19.91 -20.63 34.47
N SER A 289 -20.34 -19.43 34.84
CA SER A 289 -19.80 -18.61 35.93
C SER A 289 -20.83 -17.55 36.37
N ASN A 290 -20.57 -16.92 37.54
CA ASN A 290 -21.38 -15.82 38.05
C ASN A 290 -20.80 -14.44 37.66
N ASP A 291 -20.00 -14.36 36.59
CA ASP A 291 -19.47 -13.07 36.13
C ASP A 291 -20.61 -12.16 35.62
N PRO A 292 -20.52 -10.84 35.80
CA PRO A 292 -21.49 -9.90 35.24
C PRO A 292 -21.67 -10.05 33.73
N PRO A 293 -22.88 -9.80 33.17
CA PRO A 293 -23.13 -10.02 31.74
C PRO A 293 -22.24 -9.17 30.85
N ALA A 294 -21.87 -7.95 31.26
CA ALA A 294 -20.93 -7.10 30.53
C ALA A 294 -19.52 -7.73 30.43
N VAL A 295 -19.07 -8.42 31.52
CA VAL A 295 -17.79 -9.15 31.55
C VAL A 295 -17.81 -10.34 30.62
N VAL A 296 -18.89 -11.12 30.62
CA VAL A 296 -19.09 -12.25 29.70
C VAL A 296 -19.07 -11.76 28.26
N ASN A 297 -19.79 -10.68 27.96
CA ASN A 297 -19.79 -10.04 26.66
C ASN A 297 -18.37 -9.63 26.22
N ALA A 298 -17.63 -8.93 27.10
CA ALA A 298 -16.28 -8.44 26.84
C ALA A 298 -15.26 -9.56 26.56
N LEU A 299 -15.40 -10.72 27.22
CA LEU A 299 -14.47 -11.85 27.07
C LEU A 299 -14.82 -12.76 25.87
N ILE A 300 -16.10 -12.87 25.49
CA ILE A 300 -16.54 -13.75 24.40
C ILE A 300 -16.44 -13.08 23.03
N GLN A 301 -16.34 -11.77 22.99
CA GLN A 301 -16.18 -11.02 21.74
C GLN A 301 -14.89 -11.39 21.02
N LYS A 302 -15.04 -11.61 19.73
CA LYS A 302 -13.94 -11.88 18.80
C LYS A 302 -13.51 -10.59 18.12
N ARG A 303 -12.22 -10.50 17.88
CA ARG A 303 -11.51 -9.75 16.86
C ARG A 303 -10.72 -8.53 17.32
N ASP A 304 -11.29 -7.40 17.65
CA ASP A 304 -10.43 -6.19 17.79
C ASP A 304 -10.47 -5.56 19.18
N ASN A 305 -11.29 -6.10 20.09
CA ASN A 305 -11.54 -5.51 21.39
C ASN A 305 -11.69 -6.55 22.51
N ILE A 306 -10.76 -7.51 22.58
CA ILE A 306 -10.75 -8.50 23.65
C ILE A 306 -10.70 -7.78 25.02
N GLY A 307 -11.68 -8.06 25.88
CA GLY A 307 -11.81 -7.42 27.17
C GLY A 307 -12.52 -6.06 27.17
N THR A 308 -13.09 -5.63 26.04
CA THR A 308 -13.93 -4.45 25.96
C THR A 308 -15.35 -4.86 25.57
N PRO A 309 -16.39 -4.55 26.37
CA PRO A 309 -17.75 -4.91 26.01
C PRO A 309 -18.27 -4.06 24.83
N ASP A 310 -19.20 -4.64 24.05
CA ASP A 310 -19.96 -3.90 23.04
C ASP A 310 -21.30 -3.39 23.61
N LEU A 311 -22.18 -2.88 22.73
CA LEU A 311 -23.49 -2.39 23.14
C LEU A 311 -24.40 -3.49 23.69
N LYS A 312 -24.25 -4.75 23.27
CA LYS A 312 -25.01 -5.87 23.85
C LYS A 312 -24.63 -6.12 25.30
N GLY A 313 -23.37 -5.86 25.67
CA GLY A 313 -22.94 -5.85 27.06
C GLY A 313 -23.64 -4.76 27.88
N PHE A 314 -23.78 -3.55 27.29
CA PHE A 314 -24.52 -2.45 27.92
C PHE A 314 -26.01 -2.77 28.10
N GLU A 315 -26.66 -3.25 27.05
CA GLU A 315 -28.06 -3.68 27.08
C GLU A 315 -28.29 -4.82 28.07
N ALA A 316 -27.35 -5.76 28.17
CA ALA A 316 -27.41 -6.86 29.15
C ALA A 316 -27.23 -6.37 30.59
N THR A 317 -26.44 -5.31 30.82
CA THR A 317 -26.35 -4.64 32.14
C THR A 317 -27.68 -4.01 32.53
N ILE A 318 -28.38 -3.35 31.61
CA ILE A 318 -29.74 -2.83 31.83
C ILE A 318 -30.68 -4.00 32.20
N MET A 319 -30.67 -5.09 31.46
CA MET A 319 -31.48 -6.27 31.73
C MET A 319 -31.18 -6.87 33.11
N ASP A 320 -29.92 -6.89 33.52
CA ASP A 320 -29.53 -7.40 34.84
C ASP A 320 -30.02 -6.48 35.99
N LEU A 321 -29.93 -5.17 35.83
CA LEU A 321 -30.48 -4.20 36.78
C LEU A 321 -32.00 -4.33 36.91
N ILE A 322 -32.72 -4.63 35.83
CA ILE A 322 -34.16 -4.94 35.86
C ILE A 322 -34.40 -6.28 36.58
N ASN A 323 -33.65 -7.33 36.26
CA ASN A 323 -33.80 -8.63 36.89
C ASN A 323 -33.55 -8.58 38.41
N ARG A 324 -32.62 -7.75 38.86
CA ARG A 324 -32.32 -7.50 40.29
C ARG A 324 -33.23 -6.47 40.94
N LYS A 325 -34.25 -5.96 40.27
CA LYS A 325 -35.23 -4.94 40.79
C LYS A 325 -34.61 -3.59 41.16
N ILE A 326 -33.43 -3.26 40.66
CA ILE A 326 -32.84 -1.92 40.72
C ILE A 326 -33.61 -0.96 39.80
N PHE A 327 -34.00 -1.48 38.63
CA PHE A 327 -34.94 -0.87 37.72
C PHE A 327 -36.25 -1.62 37.75
N LYS A 328 -37.36 -0.96 38.14
CA LYS A 328 -38.68 -1.56 38.30
C LYS A 328 -39.62 -1.08 37.20
N ILE A 329 -40.33 -1.98 36.57
CA ILE A 329 -41.34 -1.61 35.57
C ILE A 329 -42.61 -1.18 36.26
N LYS A 330 -43.04 0.07 36.03
CA LYS A 330 -44.25 0.66 36.60
C LYS A 330 -45.45 0.65 35.70
N SER A 331 -45.24 0.74 34.41
CA SER A 331 -46.30 0.66 33.41
C SER A 331 -45.76 -0.03 32.16
N ASN A 332 -46.57 -0.92 31.59
CA ASN A 332 -46.29 -1.66 30.37
C ASN A 332 -47.48 -1.52 29.39
N GLU A 333 -47.73 -0.30 28.94
CA GLU A 333 -48.67 -0.02 27.86
C GLU A 333 -47.95 -0.05 26.51
N GLU A 334 -48.66 -0.44 25.45
CA GLU A 334 -48.07 -0.82 24.12
C GLU A 334 -47.07 0.18 23.51
N LYS A 335 -46.92 1.38 24.04
CA LYS A 335 -45.94 2.39 23.58
C LYS A 335 -45.29 3.18 24.69
N HIS A 336 -45.60 2.89 25.95
CA HIS A 336 -45.13 3.61 27.12
C HIS A 336 -44.64 2.62 28.17
N LEU A 337 -43.37 2.27 28.12
CA LEU A 337 -42.74 1.51 29.20
C LEU A 337 -42.04 2.47 30.13
N ILE A 338 -42.53 2.54 31.36
CA ILE A 338 -42.00 3.42 32.39
C ILE A 338 -41.18 2.58 33.38
N ILE A 339 -39.93 2.98 33.59
CA ILE A 339 -38.99 2.37 34.51
C ILE A 339 -38.82 3.32 35.72
N GLU A 340 -39.00 2.81 36.92
CA GLU A 340 -38.65 3.49 38.17
C GLU A 340 -37.24 3.09 38.60
N LEU A 341 -36.40 4.07 38.93
CA LEU A 341 -35.02 3.89 39.40
C LEU A 341 -35.02 3.81 40.93
N ASP A 342 -34.59 2.67 41.51
CA ASP A 342 -34.52 2.48 42.95
C ASP A 342 -33.15 2.92 43.49
N GLU A 343 -33.06 4.11 44.04
CA GLU A 343 -31.82 4.68 44.61
C GLU A 343 -31.37 3.99 45.91
N THR A 344 -32.22 3.25 46.58
CA THR A 344 -31.89 2.65 47.88
C THR A 344 -30.70 1.70 47.84
N ASN A 345 -30.46 1.11 46.67
CA ASN A 345 -29.39 0.14 46.43
C ASN A 345 -28.21 0.73 45.64
N TYR A 346 -28.19 2.03 45.33
CA TYR A 346 -27.19 2.67 44.48
C TYR A 346 -25.75 2.44 44.97
N ASP A 347 -25.50 2.56 46.29
CA ASP A 347 -24.16 2.40 46.86
C ASP A 347 -23.60 0.98 46.71
N SER A 348 -24.46 -0.02 46.53
CA SER A 348 -24.07 -1.43 46.33
C SER A 348 -23.71 -1.76 44.89
N LEU A 349 -23.96 -0.86 43.93
CA LEU A 349 -23.68 -1.06 42.53
C LEU A 349 -22.18 -0.93 42.23
N THR A 350 -21.72 -1.72 41.27
CA THR A 350 -20.36 -1.61 40.71
C THR A 350 -20.21 -0.31 39.89
N LEU A 351 -18.99 0.06 39.50
CA LEU A 351 -18.76 1.32 38.77
C LEU A 351 -19.51 1.34 37.43
N ASP A 352 -19.44 0.27 36.68
CA ASP A 352 -20.13 0.11 35.39
C ASP A 352 -21.65 0.09 35.53
N GLU A 353 -22.19 -0.51 36.60
CA GLU A 353 -23.63 -0.44 36.93
C GLU A 353 -24.07 0.96 37.29
N LYS A 354 -23.24 1.70 38.06
CA LYS A 354 -23.48 3.12 38.38
C LYS A 354 -23.51 3.98 37.12
N ASP A 355 -22.62 3.75 36.18
CA ASP A 355 -22.65 4.45 34.90
C ASP A 355 -24.00 4.28 34.18
N VAL A 356 -24.52 3.04 34.12
CA VAL A 356 -25.84 2.78 33.53
C VAL A 356 -26.96 3.47 34.32
N PHE A 357 -26.92 3.38 35.64
CA PHE A 357 -27.89 4.03 36.51
C PHE A 357 -27.89 5.54 36.31
N ASP A 358 -26.72 6.19 36.32
CA ASP A 358 -26.56 7.63 36.16
C ASP A 358 -27.00 8.14 34.78
N ILE A 359 -26.77 7.35 33.72
CA ILE A 359 -27.30 7.64 32.38
C ILE A 359 -28.83 7.70 32.45
N PHE A 360 -29.46 6.68 33.02
CA PHE A 360 -30.92 6.63 33.13
C PHE A 360 -31.49 7.74 34.03
N LYS A 361 -30.82 8.01 35.14
CA LYS A 361 -31.19 9.08 36.06
C LYS A 361 -31.12 10.48 35.43
N THR A 362 -30.14 10.71 34.56
CA THR A 362 -30.01 11.99 33.83
C THR A 362 -31.17 12.24 32.87
N ILE A 363 -31.70 11.17 32.26
CA ILE A 363 -32.79 11.25 31.27
C ILE A 363 -34.16 11.21 31.98
N ALA A 364 -34.24 10.56 33.15
CA ALA A 364 -35.46 10.37 33.90
C ALA A 364 -35.99 11.69 34.50
N ASN A 365 -37.28 11.74 34.74
CA ASN A 365 -37.96 12.80 35.51
C ASN A 365 -38.47 12.20 36.80
N ASP A 366 -38.05 12.77 37.96
CA ASP A 366 -38.40 12.28 39.30
C ASP A 366 -38.20 10.75 39.47
N ASN A 367 -37.05 10.22 38.99
CA ASN A 367 -36.71 8.80 39.01
C ASN A 367 -37.60 7.90 38.13
N LEU A 368 -38.46 8.46 37.30
CA LEU A 368 -39.29 7.76 36.32
C LEU A 368 -38.75 8.01 34.92
N LEU A 369 -38.33 6.96 34.23
CA LEU A 369 -37.84 6.99 32.86
C LEU A 369 -38.92 6.42 31.93
N ASP A 370 -39.49 7.26 31.08
CA ASP A 370 -40.31 6.80 29.93
C ASP A 370 -39.41 6.53 28.75
N LEU A 371 -39.30 5.26 28.36
CA LEU A 371 -38.44 4.83 27.25
C LEU A 371 -38.85 5.41 25.89
N SER A 372 -40.12 5.83 25.73
CA SER A 372 -40.56 6.47 24.47
C SER A 372 -39.87 7.80 24.20
N ASN A 373 -39.41 8.49 25.26
CA ASN A 373 -38.77 9.81 25.16
C ASN A 373 -37.25 9.75 25.00
N VAL A 374 -36.62 8.58 25.25
CA VAL A 374 -35.14 8.44 25.22
C VAL A 374 -34.59 8.70 23.82
N LYS A 375 -35.27 8.22 22.78
CA LYS A 375 -34.85 8.46 21.41
C LYS A 375 -34.83 9.93 21.02
N ASP A 376 -35.88 10.67 21.40
CA ASP A 376 -35.97 12.09 21.09
C ASP A 376 -34.92 12.89 21.88
N TYR A 377 -34.66 12.51 23.15
CA TYR A 377 -33.58 13.07 23.96
C TYR A 377 -32.19 12.87 23.32
N LEU A 378 -31.92 11.68 22.80
CA LEU A 378 -30.64 11.32 22.15
C LEU A 378 -30.54 11.76 20.68
N SER A 379 -31.60 12.32 20.09
CA SER A 379 -31.57 12.95 18.77
C SER A 379 -30.96 14.35 18.80
N ASP A 380 -30.89 14.99 19.97
CA ASP A 380 -30.15 16.25 20.18
C ASP A 380 -28.63 15.98 20.15
N GLU A 381 -27.89 16.84 19.45
CA GLU A 381 -26.45 16.70 19.25
C GLU A 381 -25.64 16.67 20.54
N HIS A 382 -25.94 17.60 21.46
CA HIS A 382 -25.22 17.71 22.72
C HIS A 382 -25.49 16.51 23.63
N ASN A 383 -26.74 16.07 23.70
CA ASN A 383 -27.14 14.89 24.46
C ASN A 383 -26.54 13.59 23.86
N ALA A 384 -26.46 13.51 22.54
CA ALA A 384 -25.84 12.38 21.84
C ALA A 384 -24.33 12.29 22.11
N GLU A 385 -23.62 13.42 22.08
CA GLU A 385 -22.19 13.49 22.41
C GLU A 385 -21.94 13.12 23.89
N TRP A 386 -22.72 13.66 24.78
CA TRP A 386 -22.69 13.31 26.21
C TRP A 386 -22.89 11.80 26.40
N PHE A 387 -23.93 11.23 25.80
CA PHE A 387 -24.23 9.80 25.90
C PHE A 387 -23.10 8.94 25.36
N ASN A 388 -22.54 9.27 24.20
CA ASN A 388 -21.42 8.53 23.60
C ASN A 388 -20.18 8.57 24.51
N ASN A 389 -19.93 9.70 25.19
CA ASN A 389 -18.84 9.81 26.16
C ASN A 389 -19.11 8.97 27.42
N ARG A 390 -20.36 8.88 27.90
CA ARG A 390 -20.74 8.00 29.02
C ARG A 390 -20.61 6.51 28.65
N ILE A 391 -21.00 6.11 27.43
CA ILE A 391 -20.78 4.74 26.95
C ILE A 391 -19.28 4.40 26.89
N LYS A 392 -18.42 5.34 26.49
CA LYS A 392 -16.98 5.14 26.55
C LYS A 392 -16.45 4.97 27.97
N SER A 393 -16.97 5.78 28.93
CA SER A 393 -16.65 5.63 30.36
C SER A 393 -17.05 4.24 30.85
N TRP A 394 -18.31 3.87 30.66
CA TRP A 394 -18.82 2.56 31.02
C TRP A 394 -17.94 1.40 30.54
N LYS A 395 -17.50 1.43 29.28
CA LYS A 395 -16.59 0.40 28.74
C LYS A 395 -15.27 0.34 29.50
N ASN A 396 -14.73 1.50 29.87
CA ASN A 396 -13.49 1.59 30.64
C ASN A 396 -13.69 1.10 32.07
N ASP A 397 -14.86 1.36 32.68
CA ASP A 397 -15.17 0.98 34.05
C ASP A 397 -15.42 -0.52 34.18
N VAL A 398 -16.06 -1.17 33.19
CA VAL A 398 -16.11 -2.64 33.10
C VAL A 398 -14.69 -3.21 33.06
N ALA A 399 -13.81 -2.65 32.21
CA ALA A 399 -12.44 -3.12 32.08
C ALA A 399 -11.62 -2.86 33.36
N TYR A 400 -11.82 -1.74 34.03
CA TYR A 400 -11.10 -1.36 35.25
C TYR A 400 -11.52 -2.24 36.44
N GLU A 401 -12.82 -2.36 36.70
CA GLU A 401 -13.35 -3.03 37.88
C GLU A 401 -13.25 -4.56 37.79
N HIS A 402 -13.61 -5.13 36.64
CA HIS A 402 -13.69 -6.57 36.46
C HIS A 402 -12.49 -7.17 35.71
N LEU A 403 -11.89 -6.43 34.76
CA LEU A 403 -10.88 -6.91 33.83
C LEU A 403 -9.62 -6.03 33.91
N SER A 404 -9.06 -5.82 35.11
CA SER A 404 -7.84 -5.03 35.27
C SER A 404 -6.74 -5.48 34.29
N LYS A 405 -5.87 -4.54 33.87
CA LYS A 405 -4.80 -4.81 32.88
C LYS A 405 -3.93 -6.03 33.21
N SER A 406 -3.75 -6.34 34.51
CA SER A 406 -3.05 -7.55 34.96
C SER A 406 -3.86 -8.83 34.70
N ARG A 407 -5.18 -8.75 34.86
CA ARG A 407 -6.09 -9.87 34.64
C ARG A 407 -6.26 -10.18 33.16
N LEU A 408 -6.33 -9.15 32.28
CA LEU A 408 -6.34 -9.33 30.82
C LEU A 408 -5.05 -9.98 30.29
N LYS A 409 -3.88 -9.61 30.84
CA LYS A 409 -2.62 -10.29 30.51
C LYS A 409 -2.60 -11.76 30.91
N GLN A 410 -3.36 -12.14 31.95
CA GLN A 410 -3.52 -13.53 32.38
C GLN A 410 -4.48 -14.31 31.46
N PHE A 411 -5.40 -13.62 30.79
CA PHE A 411 -6.43 -14.28 29.99
C PHE A 411 -6.01 -14.50 28.53
N PHE A 412 -5.34 -13.53 27.93
CA PHE A 412 -4.98 -13.57 26.51
C PHE A 412 -3.51 -13.20 26.29
N ASN A 413 -2.78 -14.09 25.63
CA ASN A 413 -1.40 -13.82 25.24
C ASN A 413 -1.37 -13.15 23.86
N ASN A 414 -1.07 -11.84 23.84
CA ASN A 414 -1.03 -11.01 22.62
C ASN A 414 0.39 -10.78 22.07
N GLU A 415 1.40 -11.53 22.55
CA GLU A 415 2.79 -11.34 22.12
C GLU A 415 2.98 -11.61 20.62
N GLY A 416 2.31 -12.63 20.09
CA GLY A 416 2.38 -12.95 18.67
C GLY A 416 1.81 -11.86 17.78
N ASN A 417 0.72 -11.22 18.19
CA ASN A 417 0.14 -10.10 17.44
C ASN A 417 1.09 -8.89 17.39
N LYS A 418 1.78 -8.56 18.49
CA LYS A 418 2.79 -7.50 18.49
C LYS A 418 3.92 -7.80 17.49
N ILE A 419 4.43 -9.05 17.51
CA ILE A 419 5.49 -9.48 16.59
C ILE A 419 4.98 -9.41 15.13
N ALA A 420 3.76 -9.88 14.85
CA ALA A 420 3.16 -9.82 13.52
C ALA A 420 2.95 -8.37 13.04
N THR A 421 2.55 -7.46 13.94
CA THR A 421 2.40 -6.04 13.64
C THR A 421 3.75 -5.38 13.30
N TYR A 422 4.80 -5.62 14.08
CA TYR A 422 6.13 -5.09 13.76
C TYR A 422 6.67 -5.66 12.45
N TYR A 423 6.49 -6.96 12.22
CA TYR A 423 6.85 -7.60 10.96
C TYR A 423 6.10 -6.99 9.78
N SER A 424 4.78 -6.79 9.89
CA SER A 424 3.96 -6.21 8.82
C SER A 424 4.40 -4.78 8.47
N ILE A 425 4.66 -3.93 9.47
CA ILE A 425 5.14 -2.56 9.26
C ILE A 425 6.51 -2.58 8.57
N ALA A 426 7.42 -3.45 9.02
CA ALA A 426 8.73 -3.60 8.39
C ALA A 426 8.60 -4.03 6.92
N CYS A 427 7.73 -5.01 6.61
CA CYS A 427 7.48 -5.44 5.23
C CYS A 427 6.92 -4.33 4.33
N ILE A 428 6.00 -3.50 4.85
CA ILE A 428 5.45 -2.36 4.12
C ILE A 428 6.57 -1.35 3.80
N ILE A 429 7.36 -0.96 4.79
CA ILE A 429 8.44 0.03 4.62
C ILE A 429 9.52 -0.50 3.66
N ILE A 430 9.99 -1.74 3.88
CA ILE A 430 11.02 -2.36 3.04
C ILE A 430 10.51 -2.57 1.61
N GLY A 431 9.26 -3.03 1.45
CA GLY A 431 8.64 -3.24 0.14
C GLY A 431 8.56 -1.95 -0.68
N VAL A 432 8.19 -0.82 -0.06
CA VAL A 432 8.18 0.49 -0.72
C VAL A 432 9.59 0.95 -1.06
N LEU A 433 10.53 0.88 -0.10
CA LEU A 433 11.90 1.34 -0.30
C LEU A 433 12.59 0.60 -1.45
N PHE A 434 12.57 -0.74 -1.41
CA PHE A 434 13.22 -1.54 -2.46
C PHE A 434 12.44 -1.50 -3.77
N GLY A 435 11.11 -1.41 -3.74
CA GLY A 435 10.28 -1.23 -4.94
C GLY A 435 10.64 0.05 -5.67
N SER A 436 10.79 1.18 -4.96
CA SER A 436 11.24 2.44 -5.57
C SER A 436 12.68 2.36 -6.08
N LEU A 437 13.61 1.74 -5.34
CA LEU A 437 14.99 1.57 -5.80
C LEU A 437 15.06 0.76 -7.10
N PHE A 438 14.40 -0.40 -7.16
CA PHE A 438 14.38 -1.22 -8.37
C PHE A 438 13.68 -0.54 -9.54
N TYR A 439 12.68 0.28 -9.30
CA TYR A 439 12.00 1.04 -10.34
C TYR A 439 12.88 2.16 -10.90
N LEU A 440 13.52 2.96 -10.03
CA LEU A 440 14.39 4.08 -10.42
C LEU A 440 15.65 3.63 -11.17
N GLU A 441 16.18 2.45 -10.87
CA GLU A 441 17.35 1.87 -11.54
C GLU A 441 16.99 1.18 -12.89
N ASN A 442 15.80 1.46 -13.45
CA ASN A 442 15.30 0.79 -14.67
C ASN A 442 15.31 -0.73 -14.56
N GLY A 443 14.94 -1.23 -13.39
CA GLY A 443 14.97 -2.65 -13.05
C GLY A 443 14.15 -3.56 -13.96
N LEU A 444 13.22 -3.01 -14.76
CA LEU A 444 12.46 -3.75 -15.76
C LEU A 444 13.32 -4.24 -16.93
N ASN A 445 14.49 -3.66 -17.14
CA ASN A 445 15.42 -4.02 -18.22
C ASN A 445 16.42 -5.14 -17.81
N THR A 446 16.39 -5.56 -16.54
CA THR A 446 17.23 -6.67 -16.05
C THR A 446 16.39 -7.73 -15.37
N THR A 447 16.87 -8.98 -15.37
CA THR A 447 16.17 -10.10 -14.71
C THR A 447 16.10 -9.88 -13.21
N GLY A 448 17.19 -9.47 -12.58
CA GLY A 448 17.29 -9.25 -11.15
C GLY A 448 16.46 -8.06 -10.69
N GLY A 449 16.45 -6.98 -11.44
CA GLY A 449 15.61 -5.83 -11.20
C GLY A 449 14.12 -6.17 -11.27
N THR A 450 13.71 -6.92 -12.30
CA THR A 450 12.32 -7.38 -12.47
C THR A 450 11.88 -8.28 -11.31
N ILE A 451 12.70 -9.29 -10.95
CA ILE A 451 12.40 -10.18 -9.80
C ILE A 451 12.40 -9.40 -8.49
N GLY A 452 13.34 -8.46 -8.31
CA GLY A 452 13.42 -7.56 -7.16
C GLY A 452 12.17 -6.69 -7.00
N LEU A 453 11.69 -6.10 -8.09
CA LEU A 453 10.47 -5.29 -8.13
C LEU A 453 9.23 -6.13 -7.78
N ILE A 454 9.05 -7.27 -8.44
CA ILE A 454 7.95 -8.21 -8.16
C ILE A 454 7.98 -8.64 -6.69
N GLY A 455 9.16 -9.01 -6.18
CA GLY A 455 9.34 -9.40 -4.78
C GLY A 455 8.99 -8.28 -3.81
N SER A 456 9.37 -7.04 -4.11
CA SER A 456 9.07 -5.85 -3.30
C SER A 456 7.57 -5.56 -3.22
N VAL A 457 6.86 -5.65 -4.37
CA VAL A 457 5.39 -5.51 -4.42
C VAL A 457 4.72 -6.63 -3.62
N PHE A 458 5.20 -7.86 -3.76
CA PHE A 458 4.67 -9.01 -3.01
C PHE A 458 4.89 -8.86 -1.50
N LEU A 459 6.08 -8.39 -1.09
CA LEU A 459 6.39 -8.10 0.32
C LEU A 459 5.46 -7.03 0.89
N PHE A 460 5.25 -5.93 0.15
CA PHE A 460 4.32 -4.86 0.53
C PHE A 460 2.90 -5.39 0.74
N ILE A 461 2.36 -6.12 -0.26
CA ILE A 461 1.01 -6.69 -0.18
C ILE A 461 0.89 -7.66 1.00
N SER A 462 1.87 -8.52 1.21
CA SER A 462 1.87 -9.48 2.32
C SER A 462 1.88 -8.78 3.68
N GLY A 463 2.70 -7.73 3.85
CA GLY A 463 2.72 -6.89 5.04
C GLY A 463 1.36 -6.24 5.30
N PHE A 464 0.75 -5.69 4.25
CA PHE A 464 -0.58 -5.08 4.34
C PHE A 464 -1.66 -6.08 4.77
N VAL A 465 -1.70 -7.26 4.15
CA VAL A 465 -2.65 -8.33 4.50
C VAL A 465 -2.50 -8.72 5.96
N ILE A 466 -1.26 -8.95 6.44
CA ILE A 466 -1.00 -9.34 7.83
C ILE A 466 -1.43 -8.23 8.80
N TYR A 467 -1.22 -6.97 8.46
CA TYR A 467 -1.64 -5.83 9.27
C TYR A 467 -3.17 -5.75 9.44
N MET A 468 -3.92 -6.16 8.42
CA MET A 468 -5.38 -6.17 8.42
C MET A 468 -5.99 -7.37 9.13
N LEU A 469 -5.20 -8.42 9.43
CA LEU A 469 -5.71 -9.59 10.14
C LEU A 469 -6.16 -9.25 11.56
N PRO A 470 -7.23 -9.91 12.06
CA PRO A 470 -7.70 -9.76 13.43
C PRO A 470 -6.62 -10.14 14.46
N GLU A 471 -6.64 -9.46 15.62
CA GLU A 471 -5.67 -9.66 16.69
C GLU A 471 -5.67 -11.09 17.27
N ASP A 472 -6.80 -11.78 17.20
CA ASP A 472 -6.98 -13.15 17.71
C ASP A 472 -6.29 -14.22 16.85
N ILE A 473 -5.81 -13.87 15.64
CA ILE A 473 -5.10 -14.84 14.79
C ILE A 473 -3.69 -15.12 15.34
N PHE A 474 -2.97 -14.10 15.76
CA PHE A 474 -1.60 -14.24 16.26
C PHE A 474 -1.52 -14.22 17.78
N GLY A 475 -2.67 -14.29 18.47
CA GLY A 475 -2.76 -14.43 19.91
C GLY A 475 -3.48 -15.72 20.32
N GLN A 476 -3.38 -16.09 21.57
CA GLN A 476 -4.04 -17.28 22.11
C GLN A 476 -4.53 -17.06 23.53
N TRP A 477 -5.63 -17.71 23.88
CA TRP A 477 -6.13 -17.74 25.24
C TRP A 477 -5.23 -18.60 26.15
N THR A 478 -5.19 -18.28 27.44
CA THR A 478 -4.63 -19.23 28.42
C THR A 478 -5.55 -20.46 28.54
N LYS A 479 -5.03 -21.59 29.04
CA LYS A 479 -5.82 -22.83 29.16
C LYS A 479 -7.10 -22.63 29.99
N GLU A 480 -7.01 -21.84 31.06
CA GLU A 480 -8.13 -21.58 31.97
C GLU A 480 -9.24 -20.79 31.28
N VAL A 481 -8.87 -19.73 30.58
CA VAL A 481 -9.84 -18.91 29.85
C VAL A 481 -10.33 -19.64 28.59
N ARG A 482 -9.51 -20.47 27.96
CA ARG A 482 -9.97 -21.31 26.87
C ARG A 482 -11.11 -22.24 27.29
N LEU A 483 -11.00 -22.84 28.50
CA LEU A 483 -12.08 -23.66 29.09
C LEU A 483 -13.32 -22.80 29.35
N TYR A 484 -13.15 -21.62 29.97
CA TYR A 484 -14.23 -20.67 30.22
C TYR A 484 -14.96 -20.28 28.92
N MET A 485 -14.21 -19.92 27.88
CA MET A 485 -14.75 -19.58 26.56
C MET A 485 -15.54 -20.73 25.92
N LEU A 486 -15.04 -21.95 26.04
CA LEU A 486 -15.73 -23.13 25.50
C LEU A 486 -17.06 -23.40 26.21
N LYS A 487 -17.10 -23.28 27.54
CA LYS A 487 -18.32 -23.41 28.33
C LYS A 487 -19.36 -22.37 27.94
N TRP A 488 -18.98 -21.08 27.91
CA TRP A 488 -19.88 -20.00 27.49
C TRP A 488 -20.34 -20.14 26.03
N LYS A 489 -19.47 -20.63 25.14
CA LYS A 489 -19.84 -20.94 23.76
C LYS A 489 -20.89 -22.04 23.69
N ASN A 490 -20.74 -23.09 24.51
CA ASN A 490 -21.70 -24.19 24.56
C ASN A 490 -23.00 -23.78 25.27
N PHE A 491 -22.95 -22.88 26.24
CA PHE A 491 -24.13 -22.24 26.82
C PHE A 491 -24.88 -21.38 25.77
N LYS A 492 -24.16 -20.54 25.02
CA LYS A 492 -24.75 -19.80 23.88
C LYS A 492 -25.40 -20.75 22.86
N LYS A 493 -24.74 -21.88 22.55
CA LYS A 493 -25.28 -22.87 21.63
C LYS A 493 -26.57 -23.48 22.15
N PHE A 494 -26.64 -23.79 23.44
CA PHE A 494 -27.85 -24.26 24.12
C PHE A 494 -28.97 -23.21 24.02
N LEU A 495 -28.72 -21.96 24.38
CA LEU A 495 -29.69 -20.87 24.30
C LEU A 495 -30.19 -20.59 22.87
N SER A 496 -29.39 -20.92 21.86
CA SER A 496 -29.74 -20.72 20.45
C SER A 496 -30.56 -21.88 19.85
N ASP A 497 -30.63 -23.02 20.53
CA ASP A 497 -31.29 -24.21 20.04
C ASP A 497 -32.72 -24.35 20.62
N ASN A 498 -33.71 -23.89 19.85
CA ASN A 498 -35.12 -23.92 20.26
C ASN A 498 -35.61 -25.35 20.58
N SER A 499 -35.04 -26.38 19.99
CA SER A 499 -35.44 -27.78 20.27
C SER A 499 -34.96 -28.20 21.64
N LEU A 500 -33.69 -27.90 21.96
CA LEU A 500 -33.12 -28.21 23.28
C LEU A 500 -33.76 -27.37 24.39
N MET A 501 -34.08 -26.11 24.13
CA MET A 501 -34.77 -25.23 25.06
C MET A 501 -36.19 -25.71 25.35
N LYS A 502 -36.91 -26.28 24.37
CA LYS A 502 -38.24 -26.87 24.55
C LYS A 502 -38.17 -28.22 25.29
N GLU A 503 -37.19 -29.03 24.97
CA GLU A 503 -37.00 -30.34 25.60
C GLU A 503 -36.50 -30.26 27.04
N HIS A 504 -35.71 -29.22 27.33
CA HIS A 504 -35.07 -28.97 28.63
C HIS A 504 -35.32 -27.54 29.10
N HIS A 505 -36.59 -27.13 29.14
CA HIS A 505 -36.98 -25.81 29.60
C HIS A 505 -36.62 -25.56 31.07
N PRO A 506 -36.25 -24.34 31.46
CA PRO A 506 -36.05 -23.98 32.86
C PRO A 506 -37.30 -24.24 33.71
N GLU A 507 -37.11 -24.78 34.92
CA GLU A 507 -38.21 -25.12 35.83
C GLU A 507 -38.85 -23.88 36.49
N SER A 508 -38.17 -22.73 36.45
CA SER A 508 -38.67 -21.48 37.08
C SER A 508 -38.45 -20.25 36.21
N ILE A 509 -39.32 -19.28 36.37
CA ILE A 509 -39.23 -17.94 35.71
C ILE A 509 -37.93 -17.21 36.05
N VAL A 510 -37.39 -17.40 37.26
CA VAL A 510 -36.13 -16.82 37.69
C VAL A 510 -34.98 -17.25 36.81
N ILE A 511 -34.92 -18.55 36.44
CA ILE A 511 -33.90 -19.08 35.53
C ILE A 511 -34.11 -18.54 34.11
N TRP A 512 -35.35 -18.42 33.65
CA TRP A 512 -35.67 -17.80 32.37
C TRP A 512 -35.19 -16.34 32.27
N ASN A 513 -35.43 -15.55 33.31
CA ASN A 513 -34.94 -14.17 33.38
C ASN A 513 -33.42 -14.09 33.32
N GLN A 514 -32.75 -14.97 34.05
CA GLN A 514 -31.30 -15.08 34.03
C GLN A 514 -30.76 -15.48 32.65
N TYR A 515 -31.42 -16.45 31.98
CA TYR A 515 -31.08 -16.83 30.62
C TYR A 515 -31.24 -15.66 29.64
N LEU A 516 -32.31 -14.85 29.80
CA LEU A 516 -32.57 -13.71 28.93
C LEU A 516 -31.49 -12.63 29.08
N VAL A 517 -31.03 -12.36 30.32
CA VAL A 517 -29.92 -11.43 30.60
C VAL A 517 -28.64 -11.87 29.86
N TYR A 518 -28.21 -13.13 30.06
CA TYR A 518 -26.98 -13.60 29.42
C TYR A 518 -27.15 -13.84 27.91
N ALA A 519 -28.34 -14.18 27.45
CA ALA A 519 -28.62 -14.26 26.02
C ALA A 519 -28.49 -12.90 25.33
N THR A 520 -28.86 -11.81 26.01
CA THR A 520 -28.63 -10.44 25.54
C THR A 520 -27.14 -10.17 25.39
N ALA A 521 -26.34 -10.45 26.42
CA ALA A 521 -24.89 -10.31 26.37
C ALA A 521 -24.24 -11.14 25.25
N LEU A 522 -24.78 -12.33 24.98
CA LEU A 522 -24.32 -13.25 23.96
C LEU A 522 -24.90 -12.99 22.56
N GLY A 523 -25.88 -12.09 22.44
CA GLY A 523 -26.54 -11.73 21.18
C GLY A 523 -27.44 -12.83 20.61
N VAL A 524 -28.16 -13.57 21.48
CA VAL A 524 -29.11 -14.65 21.13
C VAL A 524 -30.43 -14.53 21.91
N ALA A 525 -30.73 -13.37 22.46
CA ALA A 525 -31.89 -13.13 23.34
C ALA A 525 -33.22 -13.41 22.64
N ASP A 526 -33.36 -13.12 21.34
CA ASP A 526 -34.58 -13.41 20.57
C ASP A 526 -34.99 -14.87 20.68
N LYS A 527 -34.03 -15.81 20.67
CA LYS A 527 -34.30 -17.25 20.75
C LYS A 527 -34.83 -17.66 22.13
N VAL A 528 -34.25 -17.07 23.16
CA VAL A 528 -34.69 -17.31 24.53
C VAL A 528 -36.07 -16.69 24.76
N TYR A 529 -36.27 -15.46 24.30
CA TYR A 529 -37.56 -14.77 24.43
C TYR A 529 -38.71 -15.52 23.76
N GLU A 530 -38.52 -15.99 22.51
CA GLU A 530 -39.53 -16.78 21.80
C GLU A 530 -39.86 -18.11 22.52
N SER A 531 -38.86 -18.73 23.13
CA SER A 531 -39.08 -19.94 23.92
C SER A 531 -39.78 -19.63 25.25
N MET A 532 -39.41 -18.53 25.93
CA MET A 532 -40.00 -18.06 27.16
C MET A 532 -41.47 -17.63 26.95
N LYS A 533 -41.77 -16.97 25.81
CA LYS A 533 -43.14 -16.55 25.43
C LYS A 533 -44.15 -17.71 25.38
N LEU A 534 -43.71 -18.87 24.90
CA LEU A 534 -44.57 -20.07 24.87
C LEU A 534 -44.84 -20.56 26.30
N HIS A 535 -43.85 -20.46 27.18
CA HIS A 535 -43.99 -20.94 28.57
C HIS A 535 -44.82 -19.98 29.45
N VAL A 536 -44.64 -18.66 29.28
CA VAL A 536 -45.42 -17.62 29.99
C VAL A 536 -46.89 -17.68 29.65
N GLY A 537 -47.24 -18.08 28.40
CA GLY A 537 -48.64 -18.23 27.96
C GLY A 537 -49.38 -19.43 28.58
N GLU A 538 -48.70 -20.40 29.21
CA GLU A 538 -49.24 -21.63 29.74
C GLU A 538 -49.48 -21.65 31.26
N GLY A 539 -49.05 -20.62 32.02
CA GLY A 539 -49.07 -20.61 33.49
C GLY A 539 -49.50 -19.31 34.15
N ASN A 540 -50.04 -19.40 35.39
CA ASN A 540 -50.24 -18.26 36.30
C ASN A 540 -48.90 -17.88 36.91
N ILE A 541 -48.11 -17.02 36.21
CA ILE A 541 -46.83 -16.47 36.74
C ILE A 541 -47.14 -15.13 37.39
N ASP A 542 -46.60 -14.89 38.58
CA ASP A 542 -46.74 -13.64 39.26
C ASP A 542 -46.06 -12.51 38.46
N ASP A 543 -46.80 -11.41 38.22
CA ASP A 543 -46.35 -10.26 37.42
C ASP A 543 -45.03 -9.66 37.94
N ASP A 544 -44.74 -9.77 39.26
CA ASP A 544 -43.50 -9.31 39.86
C ASP A 544 -42.21 -9.97 39.27
N TYR A 545 -42.31 -11.11 38.61
CA TYR A 545 -41.19 -11.80 37.97
C TYR A 545 -41.13 -11.63 36.46
N LEU A 546 -42.08 -10.87 35.88
CA LEU A 546 -42.17 -10.69 34.44
C LEU A 546 -41.49 -9.41 33.89
N ASP A 547 -40.88 -8.59 34.75
CA ASP A 547 -40.25 -7.32 34.34
C ASP A 547 -39.24 -7.51 33.19
N SER A 548 -38.37 -8.50 33.30
CA SER A 548 -37.37 -8.79 32.25
C SER A 548 -38.03 -9.22 30.91
N TYR A 549 -39.12 -9.97 31.00
CA TYR A 549 -39.91 -10.39 29.84
C TYR A 549 -40.59 -9.19 29.16
N TYR A 550 -41.26 -8.32 29.96
CA TYR A 550 -41.91 -7.12 29.44
C TYR A 550 -40.91 -6.12 28.88
N TYR A 551 -39.80 -5.93 29.57
CA TYR A 551 -38.74 -5.07 29.03
C TYR A 551 -38.22 -5.58 27.71
N TYR A 552 -37.87 -6.84 27.58
CA TYR A 552 -37.37 -7.38 26.33
C TYR A 552 -38.40 -7.31 25.19
N GLY A 553 -39.66 -7.61 25.49
CA GLY A 553 -40.74 -7.59 24.49
C GLY A 553 -41.04 -6.20 23.93
N THR A 554 -40.89 -5.15 24.73
CA THR A 554 -41.26 -3.77 24.34
C THR A 554 -40.10 -2.79 24.48
N GLY A 555 -39.49 -2.71 25.66
CA GLY A 555 -38.49 -1.69 26.00
C GLY A 555 -37.14 -1.89 25.35
N TYR A 556 -36.73 -3.13 25.13
CA TYR A 556 -35.42 -3.46 24.55
C TYR A 556 -35.25 -2.82 23.17
N TYR A 557 -36.20 -2.99 22.28
CA TYR A 557 -36.13 -2.42 20.94
C TYR A 557 -36.23 -0.89 20.95
N MET A 558 -36.99 -0.32 21.87
CA MET A 558 -37.06 1.14 22.05
C MET A 558 -35.70 1.69 22.48
N MET A 559 -35.06 1.06 23.48
CA MET A 559 -33.74 1.44 23.98
C MET A 559 -32.65 1.21 22.94
N HIS A 560 -32.64 0.06 22.24
CA HIS A 560 -31.69 -0.24 21.17
C HIS A 560 -31.73 0.84 20.07
N ASN A 561 -32.92 1.20 19.59
CA ASN A 561 -33.09 2.26 18.58
C ASN A 561 -32.66 3.64 19.11
N ALA A 562 -32.90 3.94 20.38
CA ALA A 562 -32.46 5.19 20.99
C ALA A 562 -30.93 5.26 21.10
N ILE A 563 -30.28 4.18 21.53
CA ILE A 563 -28.81 4.04 21.60
C ILE A 563 -28.19 4.22 20.22
N ASP A 564 -28.71 3.53 19.21
CA ASP A 564 -28.22 3.63 17.81
C ASP A 564 -28.37 5.07 17.28
N THR A 565 -29.52 5.72 17.55
CA THR A 565 -29.73 7.12 17.17
C THR A 565 -28.69 8.04 17.83
N GLY A 566 -28.47 7.92 19.15
CA GLY A 566 -27.49 8.73 19.86
C GLY A 566 -26.06 8.55 19.33
N ILE A 567 -25.66 7.31 19.04
CA ILE A 567 -24.32 7.03 18.49
C ILE A 567 -24.17 7.56 17.07
N GLN A 568 -25.20 7.43 16.22
CA GLN A 568 -25.17 7.96 14.85
C GLN A 568 -25.14 9.49 14.85
N THR A 569 -25.92 10.15 15.68
CA THR A 569 -25.94 11.61 15.83
C THR A 569 -24.58 12.13 16.29
N ALA A 570 -23.97 11.51 17.31
CA ALA A 570 -22.63 11.89 17.79
C ALA A 570 -21.51 11.68 16.75
N ASN A 571 -21.64 10.68 15.86
CA ASN A 571 -20.64 10.39 14.82
C ASN A 571 -20.78 11.26 13.56
N ALA A 572 -21.98 11.75 13.23
CA ALA A 572 -22.22 12.58 12.04
C ALA A 572 -21.43 13.91 12.07
N ASN A 573 -21.07 14.40 13.25
CA ASN A 573 -20.36 15.67 13.43
C ASN A 573 -18.83 15.55 13.57
N SER A 574 -18.28 14.33 13.59
CA SER A 574 -16.83 14.11 13.67
C SER A 574 -16.11 14.17 12.30
N ASP A 575 -16.83 14.27 11.18
CA ASP A 575 -16.29 14.20 9.82
C ASP A 575 -16.09 15.56 9.12
N SER A 576 -16.22 16.70 9.80
CA SER A 576 -16.02 18.02 9.22
C SER A 576 -14.74 18.71 9.70
N SER A 577 -13.58 18.27 9.23
CA SER A 577 -12.36 19.10 9.24
C SER A 577 -11.54 18.82 7.97
N GLY A 578 -11.77 19.64 6.95
CA GLY A 578 -10.95 19.73 5.78
C GLY A 578 -9.69 20.52 6.07
N PHE A 579 -8.52 20.07 5.61
CA PHE A 579 -7.28 20.81 5.57
C PHE A 579 -6.93 21.16 4.14
N GLY A 580 -6.82 22.46 3.86
CA GLY A 580 -6.28 23.04 2.64
C GLY A 580 -4.74 23.05 2.67
N GLY A 581 -4.15 22.90 1.47
CA GLY A 581 -2.72 22.85 1.24
C GLY A 581 -2.11 24.19 0.85
N VAL A 582 -0.78 24.28 0.91
CA VAL A 582 0.12 25.28 0.28
C VAL A 582 1.38 24.51 -0.07
N GLY A 583 2.01 24.57 -1.19
CA GLY A 583 2.49 25.50 -2.15
C GLY A 583 3.99 25.58 -2.17
N GLY A 584 4.66 25.30 -3.27
CA GLY A 584 5.54 26.07 -4.11
C GLY A 584 7.05 25.96 -3.92
N GLY A 585 7.80 25.87 -5.05
CA GLY A 585 9.18 26.32 -5.23
C GLY A 585 10.05 25.43 -6.12
N SER A 586 10.27 25.80 -7.27
CA SER A 586 11.29 26.08 -8.30
C SER A 586 12.67 25.44 -8.09
N GLY A 587 13.43 24.96 -9.09
CA GLY A 587 13.59 25.15 -10.48
C GLY A 587 14.83 24.42 -10.97
N GLY A 588 15.10 24.39 -12.27
CA GLY A 588 16.40 24.22 -12.92
C GLY A 588 16.50 23.16 -13.99
N GLY A 589 16.64 23.44 -15.09
CA GLY A 589 17.23 23.54 -16.40
C GLY A 589 17.69 22.24 -17.07
N GLY A 590 17.30 22.06 -18.36
CA GLY A 590 17.81 21.07 -19.32
C GLY A 590 17.24 21.37 -20.70
N GLY A 591 17.96 20.98 -21.77
CA GLY A 591 17.60 21.33 -23.15
C GLY A 591 16.62 20.35 -23.78
N GLY A 592 15.91 20.80 -24.79
CA GLY A 592 14.87 20.07 -25.49
C GLY A 592 14.47 20.72 -26.82
N ALA A 593 13.32 20.36 -27.34
CA ALA A 593 12.69 21.07 -28.43
C ALA A 593 12.23 22.47 -27.97
N PHE A 594 12.27 23.43 -28.83
CA PHE A 594 11.97 24.81 -28.53
C PHE A 594 10.92 25.41 -29.49
#